data_96adcdb43567b11a621b18494e6a3421
#
_entry.id   96adcdb43567b11a621b18494e6a3421
#
_cell.length_a   1.000
_cell.length_b   1.000
_cell.length_c   1.000
_cell.angle_alpha   90.00
_cell.angle_beta   90.00
_cell.angle_gamma   90.00
#
_symmetry.space_group_name_H-M   'P 1'
#
loop_
_entity.id
_entity.type
_entity.pdbx_description
1 polymer ?
#
loop_
_entity_poly.entity_id
_entity_poly.type
_entity_poly.pdbx_seq_one_letter_code
_entity_poly.pdbx_strand_id
1 'polypeptide(L)'
;MTYKIVIAPTALKMLKAVSDRRVRDLIVKRIDELAEEPEKQGKPLVGELSGYRSLRAAGQRYRIVYRVVNDKIMVYVVAVGIRKEGSSGDIYNLAKKLIRLRLFNPAE
;
A
#
# COMPACT_ATOMS: atom_id res chain seq x y z
N MET A 1 20.72 1.69 -0.97
CA MET A 1 20.12 2.94 -0.48
C MET A 1 18.80 2.63 0.19
N THR A 2 18.59 3.13 1.40
CA THR A 2 17.40 2.82 2.19
C THR A 2 16.35 3.90 2.04
N TYR A 3 15.17 3.52 1.61
CA TYR A 3 14.06 4.44 1.45
C TYR A 3 13.34 4.64 2.79
N LYS A 4 12.88 5.84 3.03
CA LYS A 4 12.06 6.15 4.19
C LYS A 4 10.64 5.65 3.93
N ILE A 5 10.06 4.93 4.89
CA ILE A 5 8.69 4.45 4.78
C ILE A 5 7.75 5.43 5.47
N VAL A 6 6.75 5.89 4.73
CA VAL A 6 5.70 6.75 5.27
C VAL A 6 4.36 6.07 5.02
N ILE A 7 3.59 5.85 6.07
CA ILE A 7 2.28 5.21 5.96
C ILE A 7 1.21 6.30 6.08
N ALA A 8 0.40 6.44 5.03
CA ALA A 8 -0.68 7.42 5.05
C ALA A 8 -1.64 7.15 6.21
N PRO A 9 -2.23 8.18 6.82
CA PRO A 9 -3.15 7.98 7.93
C PRO A 9 -4.29 7.00 7.63
N THR A 10 -4.84 7.05 6.42
CA THR A 10 -5.90 6.13 6.02
C THR A 10 -5.37 4.70 5.92
N ALA A 11 -4.16 4.52 5.38
CA ALA A 11 -3.53 3.20 5.31
C ALA A 11 -3.27 2.65 6.72
N LEU A 12 -2.85 3.50 7.64
CA LEU A 12 -2.61 3.09 9.01
C LEU A 12 -3.90 2.61 9.68
N LYS A 13 -5.02 3.30 9.44
CA LYS A 13 -6.32 2.86 9.94
C LYS A 13 -6.71 1.51 9.35
N MET A 14 -6.48 1.31 8.07
CA MET A 14 -6.79 0.05 7.41
C MET A 14 -5.95 -1.08 8.00
N LEU A 15 -4.69 -0.81 8.26
CA LEU A 15 -3.79 -1.80 8.87
C LEU A 15 -4.25 -2.15 10.29
N LYS A 16 -4.63 -1.16 11.08
CA LYS A 16 -5.11 -1.40 12.44
C LYS A 16 -6.43 -2.14 12.47
N ALA A 17 -7.22 -2.05 11.40
CA ALA A 17 -8.49 -2.75 11.30
C ALA A 17 -8.33 -4.25 11.02
N VAL A 18 -7.12 -4.69 10.68
CA VAL A 18 -6.85 -6.12 10.53
C VAL A 18 -6.83 -6.73 11.92
N SER A 19 -7.85 -7.52 12.23
CA SER A 19 -8.05 -8.03 13.58
C SER A 19 -7.05 -9.12 13.98
N ASP A 20 -6.64 -9.93 13.02
CA ASP A 20 -5.69 -11.00 13.28
C ASP A 20 -4.27 -10.41 13.42
N ARG A 21 -3.72 -10.52 14.63
CA ARG A 21 -2.42 -9.96 14.94
C ARG A 21 -1.31 -10.55 14.09
N ARG A 22 -1.37 -11.85 13.82
CA ARG A 22 -0.33 -12.52 13.00
C ARG A 22 -0.33 -11.95 11.59
N VAL A 23 -1.53 -11.79 11.03
CA VAL A 23 -1.69 -11.23 9.68
C VAL A 23 -1.16 -9.81 9.66
N ARG A 24 -1.54 -9.01 10.66
CA ARG A 24 -1.10 -7.63 10.76
C ARG A 24 0.43 -7.54 10.83
N ASP A 25 1.06 -8.40 11.64
CA ASP A 25 2.51 -8.40 11.77
C ASP A 25 3.21 -8.77 10.45
N LEU A 26 2.63 -9.71 9.71
CA LEU A 26 3.17 -10.08 8.40
C LEU A 26 3.09 -8.93 7.42
N ILE A 27 1.99 -8.17 7.46
CA ILE A 27 1.83 -7.01 6.60
C ILE A 27 2.86 -5.94 6.95
N VAL A 28 3.03 -5.66 8.23
CA VAL A 28 4.03 -4.68 8.70
C VAL A 28 5.42 -5.08 8.24
N LYS A 29 5.76 -6.35 8.36
CA LYS A 29 7.07 -6.85 7.91
C LYS A 29 7.27 -6.60 6.42
N ARG A 30 6.24 -6.85 5.61
CA ARG A 30 6.34 -6.62 4.17
C ARG A 30 6.49 -5.14 3.85
N ILE A 31 5.80 -4.28 4.60
CA ILE A 31 5.95 -2.84 4.44
C ILE A 31 7.39 -2.42 4.74
N ASP A 32 7.96 -2.93 5.83
CA ASP A 32 9.33 -2.59 6.21
C ASP A 32 10.34 -3.02 5.15
N GLU A 33 10.09 -4.14 4.49
CA GLU A 33 10.95 -4.63 3.43
C GLU A 33 10.97 -3.71 2.21
N LEU A 34 9.99 -2.83 2.07
CA LEU A 34 9.96 -1.87 0.97
C LEU A 34 11.02 -0.79 1.10
N ALA A 35 11.72 -0.71 2.23
CA ALA A 35 12.82 0.22 2.39
C ALA A 35 13.98 -0.09 1.45
N GLU A 36 14.08 -1.34 0.97
CA GLU A 36 15.15 -1.76 0.07
C GLU A 36 14.57 -2.07 -1.31
N GLU A 37 15.03 -1.36 -2.31
CA GLU A 37 14.67 -1.55 -3.71
C GLU A 37 13.16 -1.68 -3.94
N PRO A 38 12.36 -0.71 -3.50
CA PRO A 38 10.91 -0.82 -3.60
C PRO A 38 10.39 -0.91 -5.04
N GLU A 39 11.14 -0.42 -6.00
CA GLU A 39 10.75 -0.47 -7.41
C GLU A 39 10.93 -1.85 -8.03
N LYS A 40 11.68 -2.72 -7.36
CA LYS A 40 11.87 -4.10 -7.81
C LYS A 40 10.92 -5.06 -7.12
N GLN A 41 10.11 -4.55 -6.21
CA GLN A 41 9.12 -5.35 -5.49
C GLN A 41 7.73 -5.00 -6.01
N GLY A 42 6.81 -5.93 -5.83
CA GLY A 42 5.44 -5.74 -6.27
C GLY A 42 5.29 -5.59 -7.77
N LYS A 43 4.13 -5.10 -8.18
CA LYS A 43 3.79 -4.90 -9.58
C LYS A 43 3.31 -3.49 -9.81
N PRO A 44 3.68 -2.85 -10.93
CA PRO A 44 3.10 -1.55 -11.27
C PRO A 44 1.62 -1.71 -11.60
N LEU A 45 0.82 -0.75 -11.16
CA LEU A 45 -0.61 -0.72 -11.43
C LEU A 45 -0.88 0.19 -12.63
N VAL A 46 -2.06 0.02 -13.22
CA VAL A 46 -2.44 0.75 -14.44
C VAL A 46 -3.74 1.51 -14.22
N GLY A 47 -4.15 2.28 -15.24
CA GLY A 47 -5.39 3.03 -15.21
C GLY A 47 -5.36 4.11 -14.14
N GLU A 48 -6.41 4.18 -13.34
CA GLU A 48 -6.50 5.18 -12.27
C GLU A 48 -5.42 5.03 -11.21
N LEU A 49 -4.81 3.84 -11.12
CA LEU A 49 -3.74 3.56 -10.17
C LEU A 49 -2.35 3.64 -10.78
N SER A 50 -2.26 4.20 -11.99
CA SER A 50 -0.97 4.38 -12.64
C SER A 50 -0.04 5.22 -11.75
N GLY A 51 1.22 4.79 -11.64
CA GLY A 51 2.18 5.44 -10.75
C GLY A 51 2.27 4.79 -9.38
N TYR A 52 1.36 3.88 -9.08
CA TYR A 52 1.38 3.12 -7.83
C TYR A 52 1.77 1.68 -8.10
N ARG A 53 2.16 0.99 -7.05
CA ARG A 53 2.55 -0.42 -7.12
C ARG A 53 1.77 -1.21 -6.08
N SER A 54 1.63 -2.50 -6.30
CA SER A 54 0.93 -3.39 -5.38
C SER A 54 1.84 -4.53 -4.98
N LEU A 55 1.92 -4.79 -3.68
CA LEU A 55 2.72 -5.87 -3.11
C LEU A 55 1.82 -6.83 -2.36
N ARG A 56 1.98 -8.13 -2.62
CA ARG A 56 1.22 -9.15 -1.89
C ARG A 56 1.79 -9.33 -0.50
N ALA A 57 0.91 -9.58 0.45
CA ALA A 57 1.29 -9.79 1.85
C ALA A 57 0.35 -10.80 2.50
N ALA A 58 0.81 -11.42 3.58
CA ALA A 58 0.02 -12.33 4.40
C ALA A 58 -0.69 -13.39 3.52
N GLY A 59 0.06 -14.15 2.81
CA GLY A 59 -0.42 -15.30 2.00
C GLY A 59 -1.01 -14.81 0.69
N GLN A 60 -1.30 -14.28 -0.06
CA GLN A 60 -1.88 -13.92 -1.35
C GLN A 60 -3.12 -13.05 -1.24
N ARG A 61 -3.72 -12.98 -0.04
CA ARG A 61 -5.00 -12.28 0.10
C ARG A 61 -4.88 -10.79 0.28
N TYR A 62 -3.84 -10.32 0.98
CA TYR A 62 -3.67 -8.91 1.26
C TYR A 62 -2.79 -8.25 0.24
N ARG A 63 -3.05 -6.96 0.02
CA ARG A 63 -2.25 -6.12 -0.88
C ARG A 63 -1.86 -4.84 -0.15
N ILE A 64 -0.64 -4.40 -0.42
CA ILE A 64 -0.14 -3.11 0.04
C ILE A 64 -0.01 -2.26 -1.22
N VAL A 65 -0.73 -1.15 -1.27
CA VAL A 65 -0.66 -0.22 -2.41
C VAL A 65 0.25 0.92 -2.00
N TYR A 66 1.29 1.16 -2.77
CA TYR A 66 2.31 2.16 -2.42
C TYR A 66 2.83 2.88 -3.65
N ARG A 67 3.49 3.98 -3.40
CA ARG A 67 4.14 4.77 -4.43
C ARG A 67 5.57 5.03 -4.01
N VAL A 68 6.49 4.98 -4.98
CA VAL A 68 7.91 5.29 -4.74
C VAL A 68 8.14 6.72 -5.17
N VAL A 69 8.66 7.54 -4.26
CA VAL A 69 8.98 8.94 -4.53
C VAL A 69 10.49 9.06 -4.54
N ASN A 70 11.08 8.93 -5.72
CA ASN A 70 12.52 8.79 -5.86
C ASN A 70 13.29 10.03 -5.46
N ASP A 71 12.82 11.22 -5.78
CA ASP A 71 13.53 12.45 -5.43
C ASP A 71 13.57 12.69 -3.92
N LYS A 72 12.70 12.05 -3.17
CA LYS A 72 12.68 12.14 -1.71
C LYS A 72 13.17 10.86 -1.04
N ILE A 73 13.56 9.88 -1.83
CA ILE A 73 14.00 8.55 -1.35
C ILE A 73 12.99 8.04 -0.32
N MET A 74 11.73 7.98 -0.74
CA MET A 74 10.62 7.67 0.14
C MET A 74 9.66 6.69 -0.51
N VAL A 75 9.09 5.80 0.31
CA VAL A 75 7.98 4.93 -0.09
C VAL A 75 6.76 5.41 0.67
N TYR A 76 5.69 5.69 -0.07
CA TYR A 76 4.44 6.15 0.52
C TYR A 76 3.40 5.06 0.40
N VAL A 77 3.01 4.49 1.55
CA VAL A 77 1.99 3.44 1.61
C VAL A 77 0.63 4.11 1.72
N VAL A 78 -0.21 3.93 0.70
CA VAL A 78 -1.50 4.64 0.62
C VAL A 78 -2.69 3.77 1.03
N ALA A 79 -2.59 2.46 0.89
CA ALA A 79 -3.71 1.59 1.23
C ALA A 79 -3.23 0.17 1.55
N VAL A 80 -3.96 -0.49 2.44
CA VAL A 80 -3.71 -1.88 2.82
C VAL A 80 -5.06 -2.57 2.92
N GLY A 81 -5.20 -3.74 2.35
CA GLY A 81 -6.46 -4.46 2.46
C GLY A 81 -6.51 -5.74 1.66
N ILE A 82 -7.68 -6.35 1.65
CA ILE A 82 -7.90 -7.64 1.03
C ILE A 82 -8.24 -7.48 -0.44
N ARG A 83 -7.66 -8.36 -1.26
CA ARG A 83 -8.03 -8.47 -2.66
C ARG A 83 -9.34 -9.25 -2.76
N LYS A 84 -10.41 -8.57 -3.14
CA LYS A 84 -11.75 -9.15 -3.33
C LYS A 84 -12.26 -8.77 -4.71
N GLU A 85 -11.78 -9.48 -5.69
CA GLU A 85 -12.09 -9.19 -7.09
C GLU A 85 -13.60 -9.08 -7.31
N GLY A 86 -14.04 -7.98 -7.96
CA GLY A 86 -15.44 -7.75 -8.24
C GLY A 86 -16.24 -7.16 -7.07
N SER A 87 -15.64 -6.94 -5.92
CA SER A 87 -16.30 -6.40 -4.74
C SER A 87 -15.98 -4.92 -4.57
N SER A 88 -16.95 -4.15 -4.07
CA SER A 88 -16.73 -2.75 -3.75
C SER A 88 -15.74 -2.58 -2.60
N GLY A 89 -15.56 -3.62 -1.78
CA GLY A 89 -14.60 -3.61 -0.70
C GLY A 89 -13.21 -4.08 -1.09
N ASP A 90 -13.00 -4.38 -2.38
CA ASP A 90 -11.68 -4.76 -2.87
C ASP A 90 -10.67 -3.64 -2.65
N ILE A 91 -9.45 -4.02 -2.28
CA ILE A 91 -8.40 -3.05 -1.96
C ILE A 91 -8.13 -2.07 -3.11
N TYR A 92 -8.17 -2.53 -4.35
CA TYR A 92 -7.91 -1.64 -5.47
C TYR A 92 -9.03 -0.61 -5.65
N ASN A 93 -10.28 -1.01 -5.40
CA ASN A 93 -11.40 -0.07 -5.44
C ASN A 93 -11.30 0.94 -4.32
N LEU A 94 -10.91 0.50 -3.13
CA LEU A 94 -10.68 1.40 -2.00
C LEU A 94 -9.53 2.36 -2.27
N ALA A 95 -8.44 1.86 -2.85
CA ALA A 95 -7.30 2.71 -3.21
C ALA A 95 -7.68 3.76 -4.23
N LYS A 96 -8.45 3.39 -5.26
CA LYS A 96 -8.93 4.34 -6.26
C LYS A 96 -9.76 5.44 -5.60
N LYS A 97 -10.63 5.06 -4.67
CA LYS A 97 -11.48 6.01 -3.97
C LYS A 97 -10.64 6.98 -3.12
N LEU A 98 -9.67 6.45 -2.39
CA LEU A 98 -8.79 7.28 -1.57
C LEU A 98 -8.01 8.28 -2.41
N ILE A 99 -7.50 7.84 -3.55
CA ILE A 99 -6.74 8.69 -4.45
C ILE A 99 -7.65 9.76 -5.07
N ARG A 100 -8.84 9.35 -5.52
CA ARG A 100 -9.80 10.24 -6.13
C ARG A 100 -10.24 11.33 -5.17
N LEU A 101 -10.44 10.99 -3.91
CA LEU A 101 -10.86 11.93 -2.88
C LEU A 101 -9.69 12.62 -2.19
N ARG A 102 -8.47 12.26 -2.54
CA ARG A 102 -7.23 12.80 -1.96
C ARG A 102 -7.18 12.64 -0.45
N LEU A 103 -7.74 11.56 0.07
CA LEU A 103 -7.79 11.31 1.50
C LEU A 103 -6.46 10.89 2.10
N PHE A 104 -5.53 10.44 1.26
CA PHE A 104 -4.19 10.09 1.73
C PHE A 104 -3.26 11.29 1.69
N ASN A 105 -3.55 12.23 0.83
CA ASN A 105 -2.83 13.50 0.65
C ASN A 105 -1.34 13.43 1.00
N PRO A 106 -0.52 12.86 0.15
CA PRO A 106 0.91 12.88 0.39
C PRO A 106 1.40 14.32 0.43
N ALA A 107 2.27 14.61 1.35
CA ALA A 107 2.89 15.92 1.42
C ALA A 107 3.84 16.04 0.24
N GLU A 108 3.35 16.60 -0.82
CA GLU A 108 4.17 16.83 -1.99
C GLU A 108 5.09 17.99 -1.77
#